data_de947e917b3a75804f14d4b7ea07353e
#
_entry.id   de947e917b3a75804f14d4b7ea07353e
#
_cell.length_a   1.000
_cell.length_b   1.000
_cell.length_c   1.000
_cell.angle_alpha   90.00
_cell.angle_beta   90.00
_cell.angle_gamma   90.00
#
_symmetry.space_group_name_H-M   'P 1'
#
loop_
_entity.id
_entity.type
_entity.pdbx_description
1 polymer ?
#
loop_
_entity_poly.entity_id
_entity_poly.type
_entity_poly.pdbx_seq_one_letter_code
_entity_poly.pdbx_strand_id
1 'polypeptide(L)'
;MNAELIMASLLNQTVITALVGNRRALGQLPQNTAMPALVYNIIDGIPEPNLAYQNGLQLAYARIQINPLALTIPDVKAIHAAVRGAIDFTHQQTIAGKRVISCRFDTMRQMDRDIESGIWTQPADYILRYYE
;
A
#
# COMPACT_ATOMS: atom_id res chain seq x y z
N MET A 1 10.84 -2.19 11.09
CA MET A 1 10.92 -1.79 9.66
C MET A 1 10.10 -0.53 9.46
N ASN A 2 10.56 0.36 8.62
CA ASN A 2 9.90 1.66 8.47
C ASN A 2 8.90 1.71 7.29
N ALA A 3 8.81 0.64 6.52
CA ALA A 3 7.90 0.59 5.38
C ALA A 3 6.44 0.74 5.80
N GLU A 4 6.07 0.17 6.95
CA GLU A 4 4.71 0.26 7.47
C GLU A 4 4.32 1.71 7.78
N LEU A 5 5.23 2.46 8.38
CA LEU A 5 4.98 3.87 8.72
C LEU A 5 4.82 4.72 7.46
N ILE A 6 5.67 4.48 6.46
CA ILE A 6 5.61 5.18 5.19
C ILE A 6 4.29 4.88 4.50
N MET A 7 3.90 3.61 4.44
CA MET A 7 2.66 3.21 3.78
C MET A 7 1.43 3.72 4.52
N ALA A 8 1.43 3.72 5.84
CA ALA A 8 0.33 4.29 6.61
C ALA A 8 0.12 5.77 6.24
N SER A 9 1.21 6.52 6.10
CA SER A 9 1.14 7.92 5.71
C SER A 9 0.67 8.09 4.26
N LEU A 10 1.20 7.31 3.33
CA LEU A 10 0.81 7.39 1.92
C LEU A 10 -0.67 7.05 1.71
N LEU A 11 -1.18 6.08 2.46
CA LEU A 11 -2.57 5.64 2.33
C LEU A 11 -3.55 6.56 3.10
N ASN A 12 -3.05 7.55 3.82
CA ASN A 12 -3.88 8.51 4.55
C ASN A 12 -4.23 9.75 3.71
N GLN A 13 -4.02 9.69 2.40
CA GLN A 13 -4.36 10.81 1.53
C GLN A 13 -5.87 10.88 1.29
N THR A 14 -6.39 12.10 1.11
CA THR A 14 -7.83 12.35 1.03
C THR A 14 -8.52 11.56 -0.07
N VAL A 15 -7.87 11.39 -1.21
CA VAL A 15 -8.47 10.67 -2.34
C VAL A 15 -8.74 9.19 -1.99
N ILE A 16 -7.95 8.64 -1.07
CA ILE A 16 -8.12 7.26 -0.60
C ILE A 16 -9.12 7.22 0.57
N THR A 17 -8.97 8.13 1.54
CA THR A 17 -9.84 8.15 2.72
C THR A 17 -11.28 8.52 2.37
N ALA A 18 -11.50 9.22 1.26
CA ALA A 18 -12.85 9.51 0.78
C ALA A 18 -13.61 8.23 0.41
N LEU A 19 -12.90 7.17 0.03
CA LEU A 19 -13.52 5.90 -0.36
C LEU A 19 -13.60 4.91 0.80
N VAL A 20 -12.54 4.80 1.59
CA VAL A 20 -12.44 3.77 2.63
C VAL A 20 -12.44 4.32 4.06
N GLY A 21 -12.31 5.64 4.24
CA GLY A 21 -12.26 6.25 5.56
C GLY A 21 -11.10 5.70 6.37
N ASN A 22 -11.40 5.35 7.63
CA ASN A 22 -10.41 4.72 8.52
C ASN A 22 -10.43 3.19 8.43
N ARG A 23 -11.16 2.63 7.48
CA ARG A 23 -11.21 1.17 7.25
C ARG A 23 -10.01 0.73 6.41
N ARG A 24 -8.82 1.03 6.93
CA ARG A 24 -7.52 0.71 6.34
C ARG A 24 -6.69 0.07 7.43
N ALA A 25 -6.10 -1.08 7.17
CA ALA A 25 -5.33 -1.79 8.17
C ALA A 25 -4.12 -2.51 7.58
N LEU A 26 -3.06 -2.57 8.36
CA LEU A 26 -1.93 -3.43 8.08
C LEU A 26 -2.29 -4.84 8.50
N GLY A 27 -2.20 -5.77 7.58
CA GLY A 27 -2.39 -7.19 7.84
C GLY A 27 -3.84 -7.64 7.85
N GLN A 28 -4.65 -7.12 8.74
CA GLN A 28 -6.00 -7.61 8.93
C GLN A 28 -6.92 -6.52 9.46
N LEU A 29 -8.15 -6.49 8.96
CA LEU A 29 -9.20 -5.62 9.45
C LEU A 29 -9.88 -6.22 10.67
N PRO A 30 -10.44 -5.37 11.55
CA PRO A 30 -11.32 -5.85 12.60
C PRO A 30 -12.52 -6.63 12.04
N GLN A 31 -13.00 -7.59 12.80
CA GLN A 31 -14.17 -8.35 12.41
C GLN A 31 -15.39 -7.42 12.26
N ASN A 32 -16.24 -7.71 11.29
CA ASN A 32 -17.44 -6.92 10.97
C ASN A 32 -17.13 -5.50 10.47
N THR A 33 -15.96 -5.29 9.88
CA THR A 33 -15.65 -4.01 9.24
C THR A 33 -16.55 -3.78 8.05
N ALA A 34 -17.10 -2.57 7.94
CA ALA A 34 -17.94 -2.19 6.80
C ALA A 34 -17.10 -2.10 5.52
N MET A 35 -17.73 -2.39 4.38
CA MET A 35 -17.11 -2.25 3.07
C MET A 35 -17.53 -0.93 2.44
N PRO A 36 -16.71 -0.31 1.58
CA PRO A 36 -15.37 -0.76 1.16
C PRO A 36 -14.29 -0.55 2.22
N ALA A 37 -13.22 -1.31 2.09
CA ALA A 37 -12.10 -1.26 3.01
C ALA A 37 -10.82 -1.59 2.27
N LEU A 38 -9.69 -1.44 2.95
CA LEU A 38 -8.39 -1.67 2.34
C LEU A 38 -7.46 -2.31 3.36
N VAL A 39 -6.81 -3.39 2.94
CA VAL A 39 -5.75 -4.05 3.72
C VAL A 39 -4.46 -3.92 2.95
N TYR A 40 -3.37 -3.66 3.64
CA TYR A 40 -2.05 -3.66 3.03
C TYR A 40 -1.09 -4.50 3.84
N ASN A 41 -0.12 -5.09 3.16
CA ASN A 41 0.87 -5.98 3.75
C ASN A 41 2.25 -5.67 3.18
N ILE A 42 3.26 -5.82 4.02
CA ILE A 42 4.64 -5.83 3.57
C ILE A 42 4.98 -7.28 3.23
N ILE A 43 5.08 -7.59 1.95
CA ILE A 43 5.30 -8.96 1.49
C ILE A 43 6.74 -9.37 1.72
N ASP A 44 7.67 -8.49 1.35
CA ASP A 44 9.07 -8.66 1.68
C ASP A 44 9.74 -7.29 1.72
N GLY A 45 10.90 -7.25 2.35
CA GLY A 45 11.68 -6.04 2.40
C GLY A 45 13.10 -6.39 2.79
N ILE A 46 14.06 -5.94 1.99
CA ILE A 46 15.46 -6.18 2.24
C ILE A 46 16.26 -4.90 2.08
N PRO A 47 17.33 -4.72 2.90
CA PRO A 47 18.29 -3.68 2.63
C PRO A 47 19.01 -3.96 1.31
N GLU A 48 19.14 -2.95 0.47
CA GLU A 48 19.90 -3.09 -0.77
C GLU A 48 21.38 -2.82 -0.48
N PRO A 49 22.26 -3.81 -0.71
CA PRO A 49 23.70 -3.54 -0.59
C PRO A 49 24.13 -2.60 -1.71
N ASN A 50 24.68 -1.44 -1.35
CA ASN A 50 25.10 -0.45 -2.33
C ASN A 50 26.18 0.45 -1.75
N LEU A 51 26.81 1.21 -2.61
CA LEU A 51 27.86 2.14 -2.22
C LEU A 51 27.32 3.39 -1.53
N ALA A 52 26.01 3.57 -1.52
CA ALA A 52 25.38 4.72 -0.89
C ALA A 52 25.14 4.53 0.60
N TYR A 53 25.55 3.40 1.18
CA TYR A 53 25.48 3.19 2.63
C TYR A 53 26.52 4.08 3.30
N GLN A 54 26.08 5.25 3.72
CA GLN A 54 26.92 6.26 4.35
C GLN A 54 26.19 6.86 5.54
N ASN A 55 26.94 7.24 6.56
CA ASN A 55 26.41 7.92 7.74
C ASN A 55 25.28 7.15 8.44
N GLY A 56 25.36 5.82 8.40
CA GLY A 56 24.34 4.97 9.00
C GLY A 56 23.03 4.85 8.23
N LEU A 57 22.93 5.47 7.04
CA LEU A 57 21.76 5.37 6.19
C LEU A 57 21.92 4.21 5.21
N GLN A 58 20.93 3.36 5.14
CA GLN A 58 20.93 2.22 4.22
C GLN A 58 19.69 2.26 3.33
N LEU A 59 19.92 2.16 2.03
CA LEU A 59 18.83 2.03 1.08
C LEU A 59 18.16 0.67 1.25
N ALA A 60 16.85 0.66 1.26
CA ALA A 60 16.06 -0.55 1.38
C ALA A 60 14.94 -0.53 0.37
N TYR A 61 14.42 -1.71 0.03
CA TYR A 61 13.17 -1.78 -0.70
C TYR A 61 12.20 -2.72 -0.03
N ALA A 62 10.92 -2.49 -0.26
CA ALA A 62 9.86 -3.36 0.23
C ALA A 62 8.84 -3.56 -0.86
N ARG A 63 8.34 -4.78 -0.96
CA ARG A 63 7.17 -5.10 -1.80
C ARG A 63 5.94 -4.96 -0.92
N ILE A 64 5.04 -4.10 -1.34
CA ILE A 64 3.81 -3.81 -0.61
C ILE A 64 2.65 -4.37 -1.41
N GLN A 65 1.83 -5.21 -0.80
CA GLN A 65 0.59 -5.66 -1.41
C GLN A 65 -0.55 -4.82 -0.86
N ILE A 66 -1.29 -4.19 -1.75
CA ILE A 66 -2.49 -3.42 -1.41
C ILE A 66 -3.69 -4.18 -1.91
N ASN A 67 -4.62 -4.46 -1.00
CA ASN A 67 -5.76 -5.31 -1.27
C ASN A 67 -7.05 -4.59 -0.92
N PRO A 68 -7.71 -3.96 -1.90
CA PRO A 68 -9.03 -3.39 -1.70
C PRO A 68 -10.06 -4.48 -1.50
N LEU A 69 -11.02 -4.22 -0.62
CA LEU A 69 -12.13 -5.12 -0.32
C LEU A 69 -13.43 -4.36 -0.51
N ALA A 70 -14.33 -4.87 -1.33
CA ALA A 70 -15.61 -4.21 -1.60
C ALA A 70 -16.67 -5.21 -2.01
N LEU A 71 -17.92 -4.80 -1.95
CA LEU A 71 -19.06 -5.65 -2.32
C LEU A 71 -19.33 -5.66 -3.82
N THR A 72 -18.70 -4.76 -4.58
CA THR A 72 -18.86 -4.68 -6.04
C THR A 72 -17.51 -4.52 -6.71
N ILE A 73 -17.43 -4.98 -7.96
CA ILE A 73 -16.22 -4.82 -8.78
C ILE A 73 -15.90 -3.35 -9.05
N PRO A 74 -16.88 -2.47 -9.41
CA PRO A 74 -16.57 -1.06 -9.62
C PRO A 74 -15.95 -0.39 -8.40
N ASP A 75 -16.35 -0.75 -7.19
CA ASP A 75 -15.78 -0.18 -5.97
C ASP A 75 -14.32 -0.60 -5.78
N VAL A 76 -13.99 -1.86 -6.06
CA VAL A 76 -12.59 -2.32 -6.02
C VAL A 76 -11.75 -1.53 -7.02
N LYS A 77 -12.25 -1.33 -8.23
CA LYS A 77 -11.54 -0.58 -9.25
C LYS A 77 -11.38 0.89 -8.89
N ALA A 78 -12.39 1.48 -8.24
CA ALA A 78 -12.31 2.87 -7.79
C ALA A 78 -11.22 3.04 -6.73
N ILE A 79 -11.11 2.10 -5.80
CA ILE A 79 -10.06 2.13 -4.78
C ILE A 79 -8.68 1.99 -5.44
N HIS A 80 -8.52 1.08 -6.40
CA HIS A 80 -7.25 0.94 -7.11
C HIS A 80 -6.87 2.22 -7.85
N ALA A 81 -7.82 2.86 -8.50
CA ALA A 81 -7.56 4.11 -9.22
C ALA A 81 -7.12 5.21 -8.25
N ALA A 82 -7.78 5.32 -7.10
CA ALA A 82 -7.42 6.32 -6.09
C ALA A 82 -6.04 6.06 -5.50
N VAL A 83 -5.73 4.81 -5.16
CA VAL A 83 -4.43 4.43 -4.61
C VAL A 83 -3.34 4.68 -5.64
N ARG A 84 -3.53 4.24 -6.87
CA ARG A 84 -2.52 4.41 -7.91
C ARG A 84 -2.28 5.89 -8.21
N GLY A 85 -3.32 6.69 -8.28
CA GLY A 85 -3.18 8.13 -8.50
C GLY A 85 -2.47 8.84 -7.35
N ALA A 86 -2.63 8.35 -6.13
CA ALA A 86 -2.07 8.97 -4.94
C ALA A 86 -0.61 8.57 -4.69
N ILE A 87 -0.23 7.31 -4.96
CA ILE A 87 1.07 6.79 -4.53
C ILE A 87 1.98 6.32 -5.65
N ASP A 88 1.45 5.99 -6.83
CA ASP A 88 2.32 5.64 -7.96
C ASP A 88 3.12 6.87 -8.37
N PHE A 89 4.39 6.64 -8.70
CA PHE A 89 5.34 7.72 -9.05
C PHE A 89 5.67 8.67 -7.90
N THR A 90 5.40 8.31 -6.65
CA THR A 90 5.98 9.02 -5.50
C THR A 90 7.50 9.06 -5.68
N HIS A 91 8.09 10.24 -5.54
CA HIS A 91 9.48 10.46 -5.92
C HIS A 91 10.14 11.46 -4.99
N GLN A 92 11.28 11.08 -4.42
CA GLN A 92 12.17 11.98 -3.67
C GLN A 92 11.43 12.83 -2.63
N GLN A 93 10.71 12.20 -1.73
CA GLN A 93 9.95 12.88 -0.68
C GLN A 93 10.37 12.39 0.71
N THR A 94 10.15 13.23 1.71
CA THR A 94 10.24 12.80 3.10
C THR A 94 8.83 12.48 3.59
N ILE A 95 8.61 11.22 3.99
CA ILE A 95 7.31 10.71 4.40
C ILE A 95 7.49 10.02 5.74
N ALA A 96 6.68 10.39 6.74
CA ALA A 96 6.76 9.85 8.11
C ALA A 96 8.18 9.97 8.69
N GLY A 97 8.89 11.06 8.35
CA GLY A 97 10.25 11.30 8.80
C GLY A 97 11.32 10.49 8.08
N LYS A 98 10.96 9.73 7.04
CA LYS A 98 11.88 8.90 6.28
C LYS A 98 12.03 9.40 4.86
N ARG A 99 13.25 9.30 4.32
CA ARG A 99 13.51 9.67 2.93
C ARG A 99 13.02 8.56 2.01
N VAL A 100 12.02 8.87 1.20
CA VAL A 100 11.47 7.95 0.21
C VAL A 100 12.01 8.30 -1.16
N ILE A 101 12.63 7.32 -1.80
CA ILE A 101 13.17 7.49 -3.15
C ILE A 101 12.05 7.37 -4.17
N SER A 102 11.25 6.31 -4.06
CA SER A 102 10.15 6.07 -4.99
C SER A 102 9.14 5.08 -4.41
N CYS A 103 7.91 5.19 -4.87
CA CYS A 103 6.90 4.15 -4.69
C CYS A 103 6.23 3.97 -6.05
N ARG A 104 6.26 2.76 -6.60
CA ARG A 104 5.82 2.50 -7.96
C ARG A 104 4.96 1.26 -8.03
N PHE A 105 3.91 1.34 -8.83
CA PHE A 105 3.09 0.18 -9.16
C PHE A 105 3.93 -0.87 -9.86
N ASP A 106 3.76 -2.13 -9.47
CA ASP A 106 4.50 -3.24 -10.05
C ASP A 106 3.56 -4.19 -10.81
N THR A 107 2.59 -4.80 -10.11
CA THR A 107 1.72 -5.77 -10.76
C THR A 107 0.33 -5.79 -10.13
N MET A 108 -0.66 -6.15 -10.95
CA MET A 108 -2.05 -6.32 -10.55
C MET A 108 -2.37 -7.80 -10.65
N ARG A 109 -2.92 -8.35 -9.57
CA ARG A 109 -3.30 -9.77 -9.54
C ARG A 109 -4.74 -9.95 -9.99
N GLN A 110 -5.17 -11.19 -10.03
CA GLN A 110 -6.51 -11.53 -10.50
C GLN A 110 -7.59 -11.08 -9.50
N MET A 111 -8.69 -10.57 -10.04
CA MET A 111 -9.89 -10.29 -9.26
C MET A 111 -10.51 -11.59 -8.77
N ASP A 112 -10.88 -11.63 -7.49
CA ASP A 112 -11.47 -12.79 -6.88
C ASP A 112 -12.62 -12.39 -5.97
N ARG A 113 -13.51 -13.33 -5.67
CA ARG A 113 -14.67 -13.09 -4.82
C ARG A 113 -14.77 -14.19 -3.77
N ASP A 114 -14.89 -13.78 -2.51
CA ASP A 114 -15.20 -14.73 -1.45
C ASP A 114 -16.67 -15.11 -1.53
N ILE A 115 -16.93 -16.40 -1.72
CA ILE A 115 -18.31 -16.90 -1.94
C ILE A 115 -19.17 -16.66 -0.70
N GLU A 116 -18.62 -16.81 0.50
CA GLU A 116 -19.41 -16.69 1.74
C GLU A 116 -19.78 -15.24 2.02
N SER A 117 -18.82 -14.34 1.95
CA SER A 117 -19.04 -12.93 2.31
C SER A 117 -19.53 -12.08 1.15
N GLY A 118 -19.30 -12.53 -0.09
CA GLY A 118 -19.59 -11.74 -1.27
C GLY A 118 -18.59 -10.61 -1.51
N ILE A 119 -17.49 -10.59 -0.80
CA ILE A 119 -16.49 -9.52 -0.90
C ILE A 119 -15.57 -9.80 -2.08
N TRP A 120 -15.43 -8.79 -2.95
CA TRP A 120 -14.49 -8.80 -4.06
C TRP A 120 -13.16 -8.24 -3.61
N THR A 121 -12.09 -8.81 -4.15
CA THR A 121 -10.72 -8.38 -3.86
C THR A 121 -9.85 -8.52 -5.08
N GLN A 122 -8.85 -7.64 -5.20
CA GLN A 122 -7.86 -7.71 -6.28
C GLN A 122 -6.55 -7.14 -5.75
N PRO A 123 -5.62 -7.99 -5.32
CA PRO A 123 -4.35 -7.49 -4.80
C PRO A 123 -3.52 -6.80 -5.88
N ALA A 124 -2.84 -5.74 -5.51
CA ALA A 124 -1.88 -5.04 -6.35
C ALA A 124 -0.58 -4.86 -5.59
N ASP A 125 0.54 -5.04 -6.26
CA ASP A 125 1.86 -4.92 -5.65
C ASP A 125 2.51 -3.62 -6.06
N TYR A 126 3.14 -2.96 -5.07
CA TYR A 126 3.93 -1.75 -5.26
C TYR A 126 5.33 -1.99 -4.73
N ILE A 127 6.32 -1.34 -5.31
CA ILE A 127 7.70 -1.38 -4.83
C ILE A 127 8.03 -0.03 -4.21
N LEU A 128 8.38 -0.08 -2.94
CA LEU A 128 8.80 1.08 -2.15
C LEU A 128 10.30 1.04 -1.97
N ARG A 129 10.99 2.13 -2.33
CA ARG A 129 12.42 2.30 -2.08
C ARG A 129 12.62 3.49 -1.16
N TYR A 130 13.38 3.30 -0.10
CA TYR A 130 13.52 4.30 0.94
C TYR A 130 14.83 4.10 1.70
N TYR A 131 15.22 5.11 2.47
CA TYR A 131 16.34 4.98 3.41
C TYR A 131 15.79 4.57 4.77
N GLU A 132 16.32 3.52 5.26
CA GLU A 132 15.92 2.95 6.55
C GLU A 132 16.46 3.73 7.75
#